data_30a589fdd0b035b590e8b600623b7ea9
#
_entry.id   30a589fdd0b035b590e8b600623b7ea9
#
_cell.length_a   1.000
_cell.length_b   1.000
_cell.length_c   1.000
_cell.angle_alpha   90.00
_cell.angle_beta   90.00
_cell.angle_gamma   90.00
#
_symmetry.space_group_name_H-M   'P 1'
#
loop_
_entity.id
_entity.type
_entity.pdbx_description
1 polymer ?
#
loop_
_entity_poly.entity_id
_entity_poly.type
_entity_poly.pdbx_seq_one_letter_code
_entity_poly.pdbx_strand_id
1 'polypeptide(L)'
;MPMHFLGGFWLAMVFFWILRKQNPKFIKLPNYLIVGIMTLGFVILIGVLWEFFEFGYDVLISSKGYFAAAQQGVADTMSDLFFDLLGGLAFLIICKFYINKESHFKVD
;
A
#
# COMPACT_ATOMS: atom_id res chain seq x y z
N MET A 1 10.48 9.47 -2.60
CA MET A 1 10.14 8.75 -3.85
C MET A 1 8.65 8.86 -4.12
N PRO A 2 8.26 9.77 -5.04
CA PRO A 2 6.83 9.92 -5.34
C PRO A 2 6.20 8.67 -5.94
N MET A 3 6.98 7.85 -6.64
CA MET A 3 6.46 6.62 -7.23
C MET A 3 6.00 5.62 -6.18
N HIS A 4 6.73 5.50 -5.07
CA HIS A 4 6.33 4.59 -3.99
C HIS A 4 5.10 5.10 -3.26
N PHE A 5 5.00 6.40 -3.06
CA PHE A 5 3.80 6.98 -2.48
C PHE A 5 2.58 6.69 -3.34
N LEU A 6 2.69 6.95 -4.64
CA LEU A 6 1.59 6.70 -5.59
C LEU A 6 1.29 5.20 -5.69
N GLY A 7 2.33 4.38 -5.67
CA GLY A 7 2.16 2.92 -5.70
C GLY A 7 1.42 2.42 -4.48
N GLY A 8 1.79 2.90 -3.30
CA GLY A 8 1.10 2.52 -2.06
C GLY A 8 -0.35 2.97 -2.06
N PHE A 9 -0.60 4.19 -2.53
CA PHE A 9 -1.96 4.70 -2.67
C PHE A 9 -2.78 3.81 -3.60
N TRP A 10 -2.23 3.48 -4.74
CA TRP A 10 -2.91 2.66 -5.73
C TRP A 10 -3.18 1.25 -5.23
N LEU A 11 -2.19 0.62 -4.58
CA LEU A 11 -2.36 -0.71 -4.01
C LEU A 11 -3.45 -0.73 -2.93
N ALA A 12 -3.46 0.29 -2.09
CA ALA A 12 -4.49 0.41 -1.07
C ALA A 12 -5.88 0.54 -1.71
N MET A 13 -5.97 1.32 -2.77
CA MET A 13 -7.23 1.50 -3.50
C MET A 13 -7.71 0.19 -4.10
N VAL A 14 -6.80 -0.59 -4.71
CA VAL A 14 -7.14 -1.87 -5.31
C VAL A 14 -7.61 -2.86 -4.24
N PHE A 15 -6.89 -2.98 -3.14
CA PHE A 15 -7.27 -3.89 -2.07
C PHE A 15 -8.62 -3.50 -1.46
N PHE A 16 -8.81 -2.22 -1.23
CA PHE A 16 -10.07 -1.72 -0.67
C PHE A 16 -11.24 -2.02 -1.62
N TRP A 17 -11.01 -1.85 -2.92
CA TRP A 17 -12.01 -2.14 -3.93
C TRP A 17 -12.39 -3.62 -3.93
N ILE A 18 -11.39 -4.52 -3.87
CA ILE A 18 -11.62 -5.96 -3.82
C ILE A 18 -12.42 -6.32 -2.56
N LEU A 19 -12.01 -5.79 -1.42
CA LEU A 19 -12.68 -6.07 -0.17
C LEU A 19 -14.12 -5.57 -0.18
N ARG A 20 -14.34 -4.39 -0.71
CA ARG A 20 -15.67 -3.82 -0.83
C ARG A 20 -16.57 -4.67 -1.72
N LYS A 21 -15.99 -5.23 -2.79
CA LYS A 21 -16.75 -6.05 -3.72
C LYS A 21 -17.15 -7.39 -3.11
N GLN A 22 -16.26 -7.98 -2.31
CA GLN A 22 -16.54 -9.28 -1.69
C GLN A 22 -17.36 -9.17 -0.41
N ASN A 23 -17.09 -8.15 0.39
CA ASN A 23 -17.76 -7.95 1.67
C ASN A 23 -18.16 -6.48 1.86
N PRO A 24 -19.16 -6.00 1.13
CA PRO A 24 -19.51 -4.57 1.21
C PRO A 24 -19.97 -4.15 2.61
N LYS A 25 -20.52 -5.07 3.38
CA LYS A 25 -20.98 -4.78 4.74
C LYS A 25 -19.85 -4.65 5.74
N PHE A 26 -18.66 -5.17 5.41
CA PHE A 26 -17.51 -5.10 6.31
C PHE A 26 -16.89 -3.71 6.32
N ILE A 27 -17.01 -2.97 5.22
CA ILE A 27 -16.42 -1.63 5.12
C ILE A 27 -17.36 -0.62 5.74
N LYS A 28 -17.32 -0.53 7.06
CA LYS A 28 -18.10 0.43 7.84
C LYS A 28 -17.19 1.08 8.88
N LEU A 29 -17.59 2.24 9.36
CA LEU A 29 -16.79 2.96 10.36
C LEU A 29 -16.41 2.13 11.58
N PRO A 30 -17.31 1.30 12.17
CA PRO A 30 -16.91 0.49 13.32
C PRO A 30 -15.80 -0.50 13.02
N ASN A 31 -15.70 -0.96 11.75
CA ASN A 31 -14.68 -1.91 11.33
C ASN A 31 -13.47 -1.25 10.68
N TYR A 32 -13.45 0.08 10.63
CA TYR A 32 -12.49 0.79 9.79
C TYR A 32 -11.05 0.57 10.25
N LEU A 33 -10.84 0.43 11.56
CA LEU A 33 -9.50 0.16 12.08
C LEU A 33 -8.97 -1.17 11.54
N ILE A 34 -9.80 -2.20 11.56
CA ILE A 34 -9.42 -3.52 11.04
C ILE A 34 -9.20 -3.46 9.54
N VAL A 35 -10.10 -2.81 8.81
CA VAL A 35 -9.96 -2.61 7.36
C VAL A 35 -8.66 -1.89 7.05
N GLY A 36 -8.33 -0.86 7.83
CA GLY A 36 -7.10 -0.11 7.65
C GLY A 36 -5.86 -0.96 7.86
N ILE A 37 -5.83 -1.75 8.92
CA ILE A 37 -4.70 -2.64 9.21
C ILE A 37 -4.53 -3.65 8.08
N MET A 38 -5.61 -4.25 7.62
CA MET A 38 -5.57 -5.21 6.52
C MET A 38 -5.06 -4.56 5.23
N THR A 39 -5.54 -3.36 4.93
CA THR A 39 -5.13 -2.63 3.72
C THR A 39 -3.65 -2.28 3.78
N LEU A 40 -3.18 -1.74 4.90
CA LEU A 40 -1.77 -1.40 5.06
C LEU A 40 -0.89 -2.64 5.06
N GLY A 41 -1.38 -3.73 5.66
CA GLY A 41 -0.68 -5.02 5.61
C GLY A 41 -0.52 -5.52 4.18
N PHE A 42 -1.55 -5.38 3.37
CA PHE A 42 -1.47 -5.75 1.95
C PHE A 42 -0.44 -4.88 1.21
N VAL A 43 -0.47 -3.57 1.44
CA VAL A 43 0.47 -2.65 0.80
C VAL A 43 1.91 -3.02 1.16
N ILE A 44 2.17 -3.28 2.44
CA ILE A 44 3.51 -3.64 2.90
C ILE A 44 3.93 -5.00 2.36
N LEU A 45 3.02 -5.97 2.31
CA LEU A 45 3.33 -7.28 1.76
C LEU A 45 3.80 -7.16 0.31
N ILE A 46 3.07 -6.42 -0.50
CA ILE A 46 3.46 -6.21 -1.90
C ILE A 46 4.79 -5.45 -1.97
N GLY A 47 4.99 -4.46 -1.10
CA GLY A 47 6.24 -3.72 -1.04
C GLY A 47 7.43 -4.60 -0.70
N VAL A 48 7.27 -5.50 0.28
CA VAL A 48 8.33 -6.45 0.66
C VAL A 48 8.63 -7.42 -0.49
N LEU A 49 7.60 -7.92 -1.15
CA LEU A 49 7.80 -8.80 -2.31
C LEU A 49 8.54 -8.07 -3.43
N TRP A 50 8.24 -6.80 -3.62
CA TRP A 50 8.96 -5.98 -4.60
C TRP A 50 10.44 -5.84 -4.23
N GLU A 51 10.74 -5.63 -2.94
CA GLU A 51 12.12 -5.54 -2.47
C GLU A 51 12.85 -6.87 -2.64
N PHE A 52 12.17 -7.99 -2.42
CA PHE A 52 12.76 -9.30 -2.70
C PHE A 52 13.09 -9.45 -4.18
N PHE A 53 12.21 -8.96 -5.04
CA PHE A 53 12.45 -8.98 -6.48
C PHE A 53 13.69 -8.15 -6.85
N GLU A 54 13.80 -6.94 -6.30
CA GLU A 54 14.94 -6.08 -6.55
C GLU A 54 16.25 -6.70 -6.04
N PHE A 55 16.19 -7.29 -4.84
CA PHE A 55 17.37 -7.96 -4.28
C PHE A 55 17.79 -9.14 -5.17
N GLY A 56 16.82 -9.95 -5.61
CA GLY A 56 17.12 -11.07 -6.51
C GLY A 56 17.73 -10.61 -7.82
N TYR A 57 17.18 -9.49 -8.36
CA TYR A 57 17.75 -8.90 -9.57
C TYR A 57 19.20 -8.48 -9.36
N ASP A 58 19.50 -7.84 -8.23
CA ASP A 58 20.85 -7.39 -7.92
C ASP A 58 21.82 -8.58 -7.79
N VAL A 59 21.39 -9.67 -7.14
CA VAL A 59 22.22 -10.85 -6.96
C VAL A 59 22.48 -11.55 -8.28
N LEU A 60 21.45 -11.69 -9.12
CA LEU A 60 21.55 -12.50 -10.33
C LEU A 60 22.10 -11.72 -11.52
N ILE A 61 21.87 -10.44 -11.60
CA ILE A 61 22.20 -9.64 -12.78
C ILE A 61 23.23 -8.57 -12.47
N SER A 62 22.95 -7.68 -11.52
CA SER A 62 23.85 -6.56 -11.22
C SER A 62 25.17 -7.01 -10.64
N SER A 63 25.21 -8.09 -9.89
CA SER A 63 26.44 -8.64 -9.32
C SER A 63 27.41 -9.08 -10.41
N LYS A 64 26.95 -9.27 -11.64
CA LYS A 64 27.78 -9.61 -12.79
C LYS A 64 28.29 -8.37 -13.53
N GLY A 65 28.01 -7.18 -13.02
CA GLY A 65 28.53 -5.93 -13.56
C GLY A 65 27.83 -5.43 -14.81
N TYR A 66 26.68 -5.96 -15.16
CA TYR A 66 25.98 -5.56 -16.37
C TYR A 66 25.12 -4.32 -16.19
N PHE A 67 24.55 -4.13 -15.02
CA PHE A 67 23.60 -3.05 -14.78
C PHE A 67 23.85 -2.43 -13.40
N ALA A 68 23.35 -1.22 -13.22
CA ALA A 68 23.36 -0.60 -11.92
C ALA A 68 22.43 -1.36 -10.96
N ALA A 69 22.77 -1.35 -9.68
CA ALA A 69 21.99 -2.04 -8.67
C ALA A 69 20.59 -1.44 -8.57
N ALA A 70 19.58 -2.30 -8.53
CA ALA A 70 18.20 -1.88 -8.35
C ALA A 70 17.92 -1.49 -6.90
N GLN A 71 18.56 -2.18 -5.96
CA GLN A 71 18.44 -1.88 -4.53
C GLN A 71 19.69 -1.15 -4.06
N GLN A 72 19.51 0.04 -3.51
CA GLN A 72 20.61 0.92 -3.15
C GLN A 72 20.91 0.91 -1.64
N GLY A 73 20.62 -0.20 -0.97
CA GLY A 73 20.94 -0.37 0.44
C GLY A 73 19.71 -0.37 1.32
N VAL A 74 19.95 -0.64 2.61
CA VAL A 74 18.86 -0.79 3.59
C VAL A 74 18.10 0.51 3.76
N ALA A 75 18.81 1.65 3.78
CA ALA A 75 18.16 2.95 3.96
C ALA A 75 17.18 3.24 2.83
N ASP A 76 17.56 2.90 1.60
CA ASP A 76 16.68 3.09 0.45
C ASP A 76 15.46 2.18 0.52
N THR A 77 15.67 0.91 0.88
CA THR A 77 14.57 -0.05 1.04
C THR A 77 13.59 0.42 2.11
N MET A 78 14.09 0.86 3.25
CA MET A 78 13.22 1.33 4.34
C MET A 78 12.48 2.58 3.95
N SER A 79 13.13 3.48 3.21
CA SER A 79 12.48 4.68 2.68
C SER A 79 11.35 4.33 1.73
N ASP A 80 11.59 3.37 0.84
CA ASP A 80 10.56 2.92 -0.12
C ASP A 80 9.34 2.35 0.59
N LEU A 81 9.57 1.49 1.59
CA LEU A 81 8.48 0.91 2.38
C LEU A 81 7.72 1.99 3.15
N PHE A 82 8.45 2.97 3.68
CA PHE A 82 7.83 4.09 4.39
C PHE A 82 6.89 4.88 3.48
N PHE A 83 7.35 5.19 2.27
CA PHE A 83 6.51 5.91 1.30
C PHE A 83 5.33 5.07 0.82
N ASP A 84 5.49 3.75 0.70
CA ASP A 84 4.37 2.86 0.43
C ASP A 84 3.29 2.98 1.52
N LEU A 85 3.72 2.96 2.78
CA LEU A 85 2.81 3.11 3.91
C LEU A 85 2.12 4.46 3.90
N LEU A 86 2.87 5.53 3.63
CA LEU A 86 2.28 6.87 3.58
C LEU A 86 1.22 6.97 2.50
N GLY A 87 1.48 6.36 1.34
CA GLY A 87 0.50 6.34 0.26
C GLY A 87 -0.77 5.60 0.65
N GLY A 88 -0.61 4.43 1.24
CA GLY A 88 -1.75 3.65 1.72
C GLY A 88 -2.54 4.37 2.80
N LEU A 89 -1.82 5.00 3.74
CA LEU A 89 -2.46 5.76 4.81
C LEU A 89 -3.22 6.97 4.25
N ALA A 90 -2.65 7.67 3.27
CA ALA A 90 -3.32 8.79 2.64
C ALA A 90 -4.64 8.36 2.00
N PHE A 91 -4.63 7.22 1.31
CA PHE A 91 -5.84 6.66 0.73
C PHE A 91 -6.88 6.37 1.81
N LEU A 92 -6.46 5.73 2.90
CA LEU A 92 -7.38 5.37 3.98
C LEU A 92 -8.00 6.60 4.65
N ILE A 93 -7.22 7.66 4.82
CA ILE A 93 -7.73 8.89 5.41
C ILE A 93 -8.79 9.54 4.50
N ILE A 94 -8.48 9.61 3.21
CA ILE A 94 -9.43 10.17 2.23
C ILE A 94 -10.70 9.33 2.20
N CYS A 95 -10.56 8.02 2.20
CA CYS A 95 -11.69 7.11 2.16
C CYS A 95 -12.54 7.20 3.42
N LYS A 96 -11.92 7.39 4.57
CA LYS A 96 -12.64 7.55 5.84
C LYS A 96 -13.53 8.78 5.80
N PHE A 97 -13.01 9.90 5.31
CA PHE A 97 -13.82 11.10 5.16
C PHE A 97 -15.00 10.87 4.22
N TYR A 98 -14.76 10.15 3.12
CA TYR A 98 -15.81 9.86 2.16
C TYR A 98 -16.90 8.98 2.77
N ILE A 99 -16.52 7.92 3.49
CA ILE A 99 -17.48 7.02 4.14
C ILE A 99 -18.25 7.76 5.22
N ASN A 100 -17.56 8.60 6.00
CA ASN A 100 -18.21 9.38 7.04
C ASN A 100 -19.24 10.34 6.46
N LYS A 101 -18.92 10.95 5.33
CA LYS A 101 -19.84 11.85 4.63
C LYS A 101 -21.07 11.11 4.14
N GLU A 102 -20.90 9.92 3.53
CA GLU A 102 -22.01 9.10 3.10
C GLU A 102 -22.90 8.69 4.28
N SER A 103 -22.29 8.37 5.42
CA SER A 103 -23.00 7.97 6.62
C SER A 103 -23.92 9.09 7.11
N HIS A 104 -23.50 10.35 6.97
CA HIS A 104 -24.33 11.49 7.33
C HIS A 104 -25.52 11.66 6.40
N PHE A 105 -25.38 11.31 5.14
CA PHE A 105 -26.48 11.43 4.18
C PHE A 105 -27.48 10.29 4.27
N LYS A 106 -27.08 9.16 4.84
CA LYS A 106 -27.95 7.99 5.01
C LYS A 106 -28.52 7.95 6.41
N VAL A 107 -29.12 9.02 6.86
CA VAL A 107 -29.75 9.07 8.18
C VAL A 107 -31.19 8.56 8.03
N ASP A 108 -31.46 7.45 8.67
CA ASP A 108 -32.82 6.91 8.80
C ASP A 108 -33.27 7.01 10.23
#